data_5cfd393fc6d75875ddce652fa6e10d3c
#
_entry.id   5cfd393fc6d75875ddce652fa6e10d3c
#
_cell.length_a   1.000
_cell.length_b   1.000
_cell.length_c   1.000
_cell.angle_alpha   90.00
_cell.angle_beta   90.00
_cell.angle_gamma   90.00
#
_symmetry.space_group_name_H-M   'P 1'
#
loop_
_entity.id
_entity.type
_entity.pdbx_description
1 polymer ?
#
loop_
_entity_poly.entity_id
_entity_poly.type
_entity_poly.pdbx_seq_one_letter_code
_entity_poly.pdbx_strand_id
1 'polypeptide(L)'
;LYEENKEKHIGYCISKSGVIQLTRYLAVHLAPNFRVNCIAPGGVTFKPTSEQSVKFIEQYTSKTPMNRMMHSHELNGIIEYLCSDKSSYTTGANFNIDGGWTIW
;
A
#
# COMPACT_ATOMS: atom_id res chain seq x y z
N LEU A 1 -16.56 7.60 5.65
CA LEU A 1 -15.08 7.76 5.58
C LEU A 1 -14.66 9.16 5.14
N TYR A 2 -15.45 9.84 4.31
CA TYR A 2 -15.11 11.18 3.84
C TYR A 2 -15.43 12.29 4.86
N GLU A 3 -16.41 12.10 5.70
CA GLU A 3 -16.83 13.13 6.67
C GLU A 3 -15.98 13.14 7.94
N GLU A 4 -15.48 11.98 8.39
CA GLU A 4 -14.63 11.90 9.59
C GLU A 4 -13.12 12.13 9.32
N ASN A 5 -12.71 12.17 8.05
CA ASN A 5 -11.30 12.33 7.64
C ASN A 5 -10.98 13.74 7.08
N LYS A 6 -11.72 14.75 7.48
CA LYS A 6 -11.40 16.15 7.11
C LYS A 6 -10.03 16.63 7.64
N GLU A 7 -9.39 15.82 8.48
CA GLU A 7 -8.10 16.15 9.10
C GLU A 7 -6.88 15.47 8.45
N LYS A 8 -7.05 14.70 7.35
CA LYS A 8 -5.86 14.23 6.64
C LYS A 8 -5.14 15.41 6.03
N HIS A 9 -4.02 15.77 6.64
CA HIS A 9 -3.16 16.84 6.15
C HIS A 9 -2.83 16.60 4.67
N ILE A 10 -3.03 17.63 3.85
CA ILE A 10 -2.71 17.59 2.42
C ILE A 10 -1.29 17.09 2.16
N GLY A 11 -0.35 17.40 3.06
CA GLY A 11 1.01 16.90 3.00
C GLY A 11 1.13 15.37 3.01
N TYR A 12 0.26 14.66 3.75
CA TYR A 12 0.21 13.21 3.71
C TYR A 12 -0.18 12.70 2.33
N CYS A 13 -1.24 13.27 1.74
CA CYS A 13 -1.70 12.87 0.41
C CYS A 13 -0.65 13.14 -0.66
N ILE A 14 -0.01 14.30 -0.62
CA ILE A 14 1.06 14.68 -1.54
C ILE A 14 2.25 13.74 -1.42
N SER A 15 2.73 13.47 -0.19
CA SER A 15 3.89 12.60 0.04
C SER A 15 3.64 11.17 -0.42
N LYS A 16 2.46 10.61 -0.15
CA LYS A 16 2.10 9.26 -0.56
C LYS A 16 1.91 9.11 -2.07
N SER A 17 1.33 10.11 -2.71
CA SER A 17 1.24 10.15 -4.18
C SER A 17 2.62 10.33 -4.81
N GLY A 18 3.47 11.14 -4.19
CA GLY A 18 4.84 11.39 -4.62
C GLY A 18 5.72 10.14 -4.65
N VAL A 19 5.50 9.18 -3.75
CA VAL A 19 6.26 7.91 -3.71
C VAL A 19 6.11 7.13 -5.03
N ILE A 20 4.91 7.05 -5.59
CA ILE A 20 4.67 6.35 -6.86
C ILE A 20 5.43 7.03 -8.00
N GLN A 21 5.36 8.34 -8.08
CA GLN A 21 6.05 9.09 -9.13
C GLN A 21 7.58 9.06 -8.94
N LEU A 22 8.05 9.15 -7.71
CA LEU A 22 9.47 9.00 -7.39
C LEU A 22 9.99 7.61 -7.79
N THR A 23 9.21 6.56 -7.55
CA THR A 23 9.53 5.19 -7.98
C THR A 23 9.75 5.12 -9.49
N ARG A 24 8.85 5.70 -10.26
CA ARG A 24 8.96 5.75 -11.73
C ARG A 24 10.19 6.52 -12.21
N TYR A 25 10.42 7.68 -11.61
CA TYR A 25 11.56 8.52 -11.92
C TYR A 25 12.89 7.78 -11.66
N LEU A 26 13.03 7.22 -10.46
CA LEU A 26 14.24 6.50 -10.07
C LEU A 26 14.43 5.21 -10.87
N ALA A 27 13.36 4.51 -11.21
CA ALA A 27 13.45 3.32 -12.04
C ALA A 27 14.09 3.60 -13.41
N VAL A 28 13.72 4.71 -14.03
CA VAL A 28 14.31 5.14 -15.30
C VAL A 28 15.75 5.62 -15.10
N HIS A 29 15.96 6.45 -14.10
CA HIS A 29 17.24 7.12 -13.87
C HIS A 29 18.36 6.15 -13.47
N LEU A 30 18.01 5.11 -12.69
CA LEU A 30 18.98 4.13 -12.17
C LEU A 30 19.09 2.85 -13.00
N ALA A 31 18.29 2.71 -14.05
CA ALA A 31 18.40 1.60 -14.97
C ALA A 31 19.74 1.68 -15.76
N PRO A 32 20.34 0.54 -16.15
CA PRO A 32 19.91 -0.83 -15.85
C PRO A 32 20.46 -1.39 -14.53
N ASN A 33 21.21 -0.61 -13.77
CA ASN A 33 21.98 -1.11 -12.64
C ASN A 33 21.13 -1.40 -11.40
N PHE A 34 20.02 -0.67 -11.24
CA PHE A 34 19.09 -0.84 -10.12
C PHE A 34 17.66 -0.95 -10.61
N ARG A 35 16.90 -1.79 -9.95
CA ARG A 35 15.45 -1.86 -10.10
C ARG A 35 14.80 -1.13 -8.94
N VAL A 36 13.77 -0.35 -9.22
CA VAL A 36 13.04 0.44 -8.21
C VAL A 36 11.56 0.18 -8.37
N ASN A 37 10.93 -0.35 -7.33
CA ASN A 37 9.50 -0.63 -7.29
C ASN A 37 8.91 -0.14 -5.98
N CYS A 38 7.61 0.02 -5.92
CA CYS A 38 6.92 0.33 -4.67
C CYS A 38 5.76 -0.64 -4.42
N ILE A 39 5.41 -0.75 -3.15
CA ILE A 39 4.28 -1.54 -2.67
C ILE A 39 3.28 -0.57 -2.04
N ALA A 40 2.01 -0.69 -2.40
CA ALA A 40 0.90 0.05 -1.82
C ALA A 40 0.02 -0.91 -1.01
N PRO A 41 0.33 -1.13 0.27
CA PRO A 41 -0.45 -2.02 1.11
C PRO A 41 -1.78 -1.38 1.50
N GLY A 42 -2.80 -2.21 1.67
CA GLY A 42 -4.06 -1.82 2.30
C GLY A 42 -3.94 -1.67 3.82
N GLY A 43 -5.07 -1.59 4.50
CA GLY A 43 -5.10 -1.49 5.95
C GLY A 43 -4.57 -2.75 6.62
N VAL A 44 -3.51 -2.59 7.39
CA VAL A 44 -2.93 -3.67 8.19
C VAL A 44 -3.67 -3.80 9.50
N THR A 45 -4.02 -5.03 9.88
CA THR A 45 -4.72 -5.29 11.14
C THR A 45 -3.89 -4.86 12.35
N PHE A 46 -4.56 -4.34 13.34
CA PHE A 46 -3.97 -3.92 14.60
C PHE A 46 -4.93 -4.23 15.76
N LYS A 47 -4.40 -4.25 16.97
CA LYS A 47 -5.24 -4.43 18.17
C LYS A 47 -5.99 -3.13 18.46
N PRO A 48 -7.33 -3.13 18.46
CA PRO A 48 -8.09 -1.93 18.76
C PRO A 48 -7.88 -1.49 20.21
N THR A 49 -7.73 -0.19 20.43
CA THR A 49 -7.50 0.41 21.76
C THR A 49 -8.66 1.29 22.22
N SER A 50 -9.65 1.53 21.36
CA SER A 50 -10.81 2.38 21.62
C SER A 50 -12.02 1.93 20.80
N GLU A 51 -13.22 2.41 21.17
CA GLU A 51 -14.43 2.18 20.37
C GLU A 51 -14.31 2.74 18.95
N GLN A 52 -13.61 3.86 18.79
CA GLN A 52 -13.36 4.45 17.48
C GLN A 52 -12.48 3.53 16.62
N SER A 53 -11.48 2.87 17.22
CA SER A 53 -10.64 1.89 16.53
C SER A 53 -11.45 0.68 16.07
N VAL A 54 -12.37 0.19 16.90
CA VAL A 54 -13.27 -0.93 16.53
C VAL A 54 -14.15 -0.54 15.36
N LYS A 55 -14.82 0.61 15.43
CA LYS A 55 -15.65 1.14 14.33
C LYS A 55 -14.87 1.32 13.03
N PHE A 56 -13.64 1.82 13.14
CA PHE A 56 -12.76 1.96 11.98
C PHE A 56 -12.48 0.62 11.30
N ILE A 57 -12.12 -0.41 12.09
CA ILE A 57 -11.85 -1.76 11.58
C ILE A 57 -13.10 -2.34 10.89
N GLU A 58 -14.26 -2.20 11.51
CA GLU A 58 -15.53 -2.69 10.96
C GLU A 58 -15.88 -1.99 9.63
N GLN A 59 -15.77 -0.67 9.59
CA GLN A 59 -16.03 0.11 8.36
C GLN A 59 -15.03 -0.21 7.26
N TYR A 60 -13.76 -0.34 7.60
CA TYR A 60 -12.72 -0.71 6.64
C TYR A 60 -12.98 -2.09 6.07
N THR A 61 -13.23 -3.07 6.93
CA THR A 61 -13.53 -4.45 6.56
C THR A 61 -14.73 -4.55 5.64
N SER A 62 -15.82 -3.84 5.95
CA SER A 62 -17.05 -3.87 5.15
C SER A 62 -16.88 -3.32 3.72
N LYS A 63 -15.89 -2.45 3.52
CA LYS A 63 -15.58 -1.84 2.23
C LYS A 63 -14.47 -2.55 1.46
N THR A 64 -13.81 -3.52 2.07
CA THR A 64 -12.76 -4.30 1.42
C THR A 64 -13.36 -5.55 0.77
N PRO A 65 -13.20 -5.82 -0.52
CA PRO A 65 -13.72 -7.02 -1.18
C PRO A 65 -13.36 -8.33 -0.49
N MET A 66 -12.14 -8.45 0.03
CA MET A 66 -11.73 -9.61 0.82
C MET A 66 -12.30 -9.65 2.24
N ASN A 67 -13.10 -8.65 2.62
CA ASN A 67 -13.86 -8.57 3.87
C ASN A 67 -13.03 -8.73 5.14
N ARG A 68 -11.81 -8.28 5.12
CA ARG A 68 -10.89 -8.24 6.26
C ARG A 68 -9.75 -7.26 6.05
N MET A 69 -9.06 -6.90 7.11
CA MET A 69 -7.78 -6.21 7.03
C MET A 69 -6.65 -7.21 6.72
N MET A 70 -5.55 -6.69 6.21
CA MET A 70 -4.36 -7.47 5.88
C MET A 70 -3.57 -7.84 7.14
N HIS A 71 -2.99 -9.02 7.17
CA HIS A 71 -1.95 -9.36 8.14
C HIS A 71 -0.57 -8.93 7.63
N SER A 72 0.29 -8.44 8.51
CA SER A 72 1.61 -7.91 8.13
C SER A 72 2.47 -8.91 7.35
N HIS A 73 2.39 -10.20 7.68
CA HIS A 73 3.14 -11.25 7.00
C HIS A 73 2.71 -11.48 5.53
N GLU A 74 1.54 -10.99 5.13
CA GLU A 74 1.05 -11.12 3.75
C GLU A 74 1.84 -10.25 2.76
N LEU A 75 2.69 -9.34 3.24
CA LEU A 75 3.65 -8.62 2.41
C LEU A 75 4.94 -9.40 2.13
N ASN A 76 5.22 -10.46 2.87
CA ASN A 76 6.49 -11.20 2.77
C ASN A 76 6.71 -11.74 1.36
N GLY A 77 5.69 -12.31 0.73
CA GLY A 77 5.82 -12.88 -0.61
C GLY A 77 6.21 -11.87 -1.69
N ILE A 78 5.60 -10.69 -1.69
CA ILE A 78 5.94 -9.65 -2.67
C ILE A 78 7.32 -9.06 -2.39
N ILE A 79 7.71 -8.91 -1.13
CA ILE A 79 9.05 -8.43 -0.76
C ILE A 79 10.11 -9.44 -1.21
N GLU A 80 9.91 -10.72 -0.95
CA GLU A 80 10.83 -11.79 -1.40
C GLU A 80 10.95 -11.80 -2.93
N TYR A 81 9.83 -11.70 -3.65
CA TYR A 81 9.84 -11.62 -5.10
C TYR A 81 10.66 -10.42 -5.59
N LEU A 82 10.43 -9.24 -5.05
CA LEU A 82 11.11 -8.01 -5.48
C LEU A 82 12.60 -7.99 -5.13
N CYS A 83 13.00 -8.67 -4.06
CA CYS A 83 14.40 -8.79 -3.65
C CYS A 83 15.16 -9.93 -4.33
N SER A 84 14.49 -10.73 -5.15
CA SER A 84 15.08 -11.90 -5.82
C SER A 84 15.30 -11.66 -7.31
N ASP A 85 16.08 -12.55 -7.94
CA ASP A 85 16.28 -12.57 -9.38
C ASP A 85 15.01 -12.90 -10.19
N LYS A 86 13.98 -13.44 -9.52
CA LYS A 86 12.66 -13.68 -10.12
C LYS A 86 12.00 -12.40 -10.64
N SER A 87 12.37 -11.25 -10.07
CA SER A 87 11.88 -9.93 -10.48
C SER A 87 12.88 -9.16 -11.37
N SER A 88 13.81 -9.86 -12.03
CA SER A 88 14.89 -9.26 -12.79
C SER A 88 14.45 -8.31 -13.92
N TYR A 89 13.21 -8.45 -14.40
CA TYR A 89 12.63 -7.58 -15.43
C TYR A 89 11.53 -6.65 -14.88
N THR A 90 11.43 -6.50 -13.56
CA THR A 90 10.42 -5.70 -12.88
C THR A 90 11.05 -4.43 -12.30
N THR A 91 10.73 -3.28 -12.88
CA THR A 91 11.15 -1.97 -12.39
C THR A 91 10.09 -0.91 -12.70
N GLY A 92 9.96 0.09 -11.85
CA GLY A 92 8.98 1.18 -12.00
C GLY A 92 7.54 0.78 -11.67
N ALA A 93 7.32 -0.41 -11.12
CA ALA A 93 5.99 -0.93 -10.82
C ALA A 93 5.49 -0.48 -9.45
N ASN A 94 4.17 -0.31 -9.34
CA ASN A 94 3.45 -0.16 -8.09
C ASN A 94 2.57 -1.38 -7.85
N PHE A 95 2.80 -2.08 -6.75
CA PHE A 95 2.06 -3.29 -6.40
C PHE A 95 1.02 -3.00 -5.33
N ASN A 96 -0.25 -3.01 -5.71
CA ASN A 96 -1.35 -2.88 -4.77
C ASN A 96 -1.61 -4.23 -4.08
N ILE A 97 -1.42 -4.26 -2.76
CA ILE A 97 -1.69 -5.42 -1.90
C ILE A 97 -2.74 -4.98 -0.89
N ASP A 98 -3.98 -4.85 -1.31
CA ASP A 98 -5.01 -4.11 -0.58
C ASP A 98 -6.36 -4.84 -0.43
N GLY A 99 -6.40 -6.13 -0.76
CA GLY A 99 -7.62 -6.92 -0.66
C GLY A 99 -8.75 -6.47 -1.60
N GLY A 100 -8.40 -5.71 -2.64
CA GLY A 100 -9.33 -5.17 -3.60
C GLY A 100 -9.88 -3.77 -3.26
N TRP A 101 -9.36 -3.12 -2.24
CA TRP A 101 -9.84 -1.79 -1.81
C TRP A 101 -9.89 -0.76 -2.93
N THR A 102 -8.95 -0.78 -3.87
CA THR A 102 -8.83 0.25 -4.91
C THR A 102 -9.54 -0.09 -6.23
N ILE A 103 -10.24 -1.22 -6.32
CA ILE A 103 -10.83 -1.67 -7.59
C ILE A 103 -12.29 -1.27 -7.82
N TRP A 104 -12.91 -0.57 -6.90
CA TRP A 104 -14.28 -0.06 -7.02
C TRP A 104 -14.49 1.40 -6.59
#